data_9d7cf5606baba8294e931961569c4b3d
#
_entry.id   9d7cf5606baba8294e931961569c4b3d
#
_cell.length_a   1.000
_cell.length_b   1.000
_cell.length_c   1.000
_cell.angle_alpha   90.00
_cell.angle_beta   90.00
_cell.angle_gamma   90.00
#
_symmetry.space_group_name_H-M   'P 1'
#
loop_
_entity.id
_entity.type
_entity.pdbx_description
1 polymer ?
#
loop_
_entity_poly.entity_id
_entity_poly.type
_entity_poly.pdbx_seq_one_letter_code
_entity_poly.pdbx_strand_id
1 'polypeptide(L)'
;MLILASKLLNTPIMGLQTGSQLALTGNAIINPENLQILAYQLKANSFSNEEMLIRIADIRELSRIGFIIDSGEDFILPTDVIKIKEIIDLDFDILNLKVEDEKGSKIGKIIDYTLSLADFSVQQLIVKRPFLKSLNDPALTIHRSQIVAISDDTITIRHDKEEAPQKRAERTENFVSNYINPFRD
;
A
#
# COMPACT_ATOMS: atom_id res chain seq x y z
N MET A 1 7.93 -2.29 -9.14
CA MET A 1 7.65 -0.88 -8.74
C MET A 1 6.76 -0.90 -7.51
N LEU A 2 7.08 -0.08 -6.50
CA LEU A 2 6.26 0.05 -5.29
C LEU A 2 5.38 1.31 -5.36
N ILE A 3 4.16 1.21 -4.86
CA ILE A 3 3.21 2.32 -4.77
C ILE A 3 2.52 2.31 -3.39
N LEU A 4 2.20 3.48 -2.85
CA LEU A 4 1.36 3.61 -1.64
C LEU A 4 -0.08 3.20 -1.96
N ALA A 5 -0.70 2.44 -1.06
CA ALA A 5 -2.08 1.99 -1.21
C ALA A 5 -3.06 3.17 -1.27
N SER A 6 -2.83 4.20 -0.48
CA SER A 6 -3.63 5.42 -0.48
C SER A 6 -3.72 6.10 -1.85
N LYS A 7 -2.72 5.91 -2.73
CA LYS A 7 -2.74 6.45 -4.11
C LYS A 7 -3.62 5.64 -5.06
N LEU A 8 -3.97 4.42 -4.69
CA LEU A 8 -4.85 3.58 -5.49
C LEU A 8 -6.32 3.70 -5.06
N LEU A 9 -6.59 4.38 -3.96
CA LEU A 9 -7.95 4.72 -3.56
C LEU A 9 -8.50 5.83 -4.47
N ASN A 10 -9.73 5.70 -4.94
CA ASN A 10 -10.36 6.57 -5.94
C ASN A 10 -9.63 6.61 -7.30
N THR A 11 -8.89 5.58 -7.63
CA THR A 11 -8.28 5.47 -8.96
C THR A 11 -9.35 5.14 -9.99
N PRO A 12 -9.40 5.86 -11.13
CA PRO A 12 -10.32 5.53 -12.21
C PRO A 12 -10.10 4.12 -12.74
N ILE A 13 -11.19 3.45 -13.09
CA ILE A 13 -11.20 2.19 -13.84
C ILE A 13 -11.75 2.49 -15.22
N MET A 14 -10.93 2.28 -16.24
CA MET A 14 -11.20 2.62 -17.64
C MET A 14 -11.48 1.36 -18.44
N GLY A 15 -12.58 1.34 -19.18
CA GLY A 15 -12.92 0.25 -20.07
C GLY A 15 -12.31 0.45 -21.46
N LEU A 16 -11.59 -0.56 -21.97
CA LEU A 16 -11.02 -0.53 -23.33
C LEU A 16 -12.09 -0.43 -24.42
N GLN A 17 -13.19 -1.18 -24.24
CA GLN A 17 -14.27 -1.21 -25.24
C GLN A 17 -14.96 0.13 -25.43
N THR A 18 -15.11 0.89 -24.35
CA THR A 18 -15.85 2.17 -24.37
C THR A 18 -14.95 3.39 -24.41
N GLY A 19 -13.67 3.23 -24.05
CA GLY A 19 -12.74 4.35 -23.88
C GLY A 19 -13.15 5.32 -22.76
N SER A 20 -14.03 4.90 -21.84
CA SER A 20 -14.61 5.74 -20.80
C SER A 20 -14.31 5.20 -19.40
N GLN A 21 -14.46 6.07 -18.40
CA GLN A 21 -14.40 5.67 -17.01
C GLN A 21 -15.66 4.89 -16.65
N LEU A 22 -15.48 3.68 -16.12
CA LEU A 22 -16.56 2.81 -15.70
C LEU A 22 -16.86 2.92 -14.20
N ALA A 23 -15.80 3.06 -13.36
CA ALA A 23 -15.92 3.13 -11.93
C ALA A 23 -14.71 3.83 -11.29
N LEU A 24 -14.69 3.88 -9.96
CA LEU A 24 -13.54 4.25 -9.13
C LEU A 24 -13.25 3.12 -8.15
N THR A 25 -11.97 2.90 -7.83
CA THR A 25 -11.58 1.96 -6.79
C THR A 25 -11.98 2.45 -5.40
N GLY A 26 -12.47 1.55 -4.59
CA GLY A 26 -12.66 1.68 -3.15
C GLY A 26 -11.56 0.96 -2.36
N ASN A 27 -11.97 0.29 -1.27
CA ASN A 27 -11.07 -0.46 -0.41
C ASN A 27 -10.52 -1.72 -1.11
N ALA A 28 -9.30 -2.09 -0.77
CA ALA A 28 -8.70 -3.33 -1.23
C ALA A 28 -9.19 -4.52 -0.39
N ILE A 29 -9.48 -5.64 -1.05
CA ILE A 29 -9.71 -6.92 -0.40
C ILE A 29 -8.36 -7.64 -0.31
N ILE A 30 -7.85 -7.77 0.90
CA ILE A 30 -6.51 -8.29 1.19
C ILE A 30 -6.64 -9.65 1.87
N ASN A 31 -5.94 -10.65 1.34
CA ASN A 31 -5.83 -11.94 2.02
C ASN A 31 -4.85 -11.82 3.20
N PRO A 32 -5.30 -12.01 4.47
CA PRO A 32 -4.45 -11.87 5.64
C PRO A 32 -3.33 -12.92 5.71
N GLU A 33 -3.49 -14.08 5.10
CA GLU A 33 -2.49 -15.15 5.13
C GLU A 33 -1.19 -14.79 4.39
N ASN A 34 -1.32 -14.06 3.29
CA ASN A 34 -0.17 -13.76 2.41
C ASN A 34 -0.03 -12.28 2.05
N LEU A 35 -0.93 -11.41 2.57
CA LEU A 35 -0.97 -9.98 2.30
C LEU A 35 -1.04 -9.63 0.80
N GLN A 36 -1.70 -10.48 0.00
CA GLN A 36 -1.97 -10.23 -1.41
C GLN A 36 -3.32 -9.57 -1.57
N ILE A 37 -3.39 -8.53 -2.40
CA ILE A 37 -4.65 -7.91 -2.80
C ILE A 37 -5.31 -8.80 -3.84
N LEU A 38 -6.55 -9.21 -3.59
CA LEU A 38 -7.34 -10.06 -4.49
C LEU A 38 -8.25 -9.23 -5.41
N ALA A 39 -8.82 -8.16 -4.88
CA ALA A 39 -9.76 -7.31 -5.57
C ALA A 39 -9.79 -5.91 -4.96
N TYR A 40 -10.40 -4.96 -5.66
CA TYR A 40 -10.82 -3.68 -5.13
C TYR A 40 -12.36 -3.61 -5.14
N GLN A 41 -12.93 -3.11 -4.06
CA GLN A 41 -14.32 -2.66 -4.06
C GLN A 41 -14.49 -1.53 -5.07
N LEU A 42 -15.65 -1.46 -5.71
CA LEU A 42 -15.99 -0.33 -6.57
C LEU A 42 -16.76 0.70 -5.75
N LYS A 43 -16.40 1.95 -5.90
CA LYS A 43 -17.26 3.02 -5.40
C LYS A 43 -18.48 3.09 -6.30
N ALA A 44 -19.65 2.96 -5.70
CA ALA A 44 -20.92 2.99 -6.39
C ALA A 44 -21.04 4.24 -7.27
N ASN A 45 -21.26 4.03 -8.54
CA ASN A 45 -21.97 5.01 -9.35
C ASN A 45 -23.41 5.03 -8.85
N SER A 46 -24.03 6.20 -8.77
CA SER A 46 -25.34 6.47 -8.16
C SER A 46 -26.53 5.60 -8.65
N PHE A 47 -26.29 4.54 -9.40
CA PHE A 47 -27.28 3.71 -10.09
C PHE A 47 -27.38 2.26 -9.64
N SER A 48 -26.43 1.76 -8.82
CA SER A 48 -26.57 0.41 -8.23
C SER A 48 -26.23 0.44 -6.75
N ASN A 49 -27.13 -0.11 -5.91
CA ASN A 49 -26.88 -0.31 -4.48
C ASN A 49 -26.08 -1.60 -4.21
N GLU A 50 -25.60 -2.27 -5.25
CA GLU A 50 -24.85 -3.51 -5.10
C GLU A 50 -23.36 -3.24 -4.96
N GLU A 51 -22.75 -3.88 -3.99
CA GLU A 51 -21.30 -3.85 -3.81
C GLU A 51 -20.65 -4.70 -4.90
N MET A 52 -20.04 -4.04 -5.87
CA MET A 52 -19.29 -4.70 -6.94
C MET A 52 -17.79 -4.63 -6.67
N LEU A 53 -17.08 -5.57 -7.27
CA LEU A 53 -15.64 -5.71 -7.16
C LEU A 53 -14.99 -5.77 -8.53
N ILE A 54 -13.72 -5.38 -8.61
CA ILE A 54 -12.82 -5.72 -9.71
C ILE A 54 -11.66 -6.57 -9.18
N ARG A 55 -11.46 -7.76 -9.74
CA ARG A 55 -10.34 -8.62 -9.36
C ARG A 55 -9.04 -8.08 -9.95
N ILE A 56 -7.95 -8.27 -9.21
CA ILE A 56 -6.60 -7.94 -9.73
C ILE A 56 -6.31 -8.70 -11.02
N ALA A 57 -6.79 -9.95 -11.14
CA ALA A 57 -6.57 -10.80 -12.32
C ALA A 57 -7.21 -10.24 -13.61
N ASP A 58 -8.23 -9.40 -13.50
CA ASP A 58 -8.96 -8.82 -14.65
C ASP A 58 -8.42 -7.43 -15.02
N ILE A 59 -7.50 -6.88 -14.23
CA ILE A 59 -6.80 -5.63 -14.52
C ILE A 59 -5.68 -5.91 -15.51
N ARG A 60 -5.72 -5.30 -16.69
CA ARG A 60 -4.67 -5.43 -17.70
C ARG A 60 -3.41 -4.66 -17.34
N GLU A 61 -3.59 -3.41 -16.88
CA GLU A 61 -2.49 -2.54 -16.50
C GLU A 61 -2.95 -1.38 -15.60
N LEU A 62 -2.00 -0.78 -14.90
CA LEU A 62 -2.15 0.53 -14.26
C LEU A 62 -1.43 1.57 -15.11
N SER A 63 -2.18 2.46 -15.71
CA SER A 63 -1.70 3.56 -16.54
C SER A 63 -1.80 4.92 -15.82
N ARG A 64 -1.44 6.01 -16.52
CA ARG A 64 -1.59 7.37 -15.99
C ARG A 64 -3.05 7.78 -15.78
N ILE A 65 -3.99 7.19 -16.53
CA ILE A 65 -5.41 7.51 -16.46
C ILE A 65 -6.19 6.58 -15.52
N GLY A 66 -5.54 5.58 -14.95
CA GLY A 66 -6.14 4.63 -14.02
C GLY A 66 -5.88 3.18 -14.37
N PHE A 67 -6.61 2.27 -13.74
CA PHE A 67 -6.63 0.86 -14.09
C PHE A 67 -7.36 0.65 -15.42
N ILE A 68 -6.79 -0.19 -16.26
CA ILE A 68 -7.36 -0.56 -17.56
C ILE A 68 -7.92 -1.97 -17.46
N ILE A 69 -9.19 -2.14 -17.85
CA ILE A 69 -9.90 -3.41 -17.95
C ILE A 69 -10.56 -3.55 -19.31
N ASP A 70 -11.07 -4.69 -19.68
CA ASP A 70 -11.72 -4.87 -20.98
C ASP A 70 -13.06 -4.17 -21.04
N SER A 71 -13.95 -4.45 -20.12
CA SER A 71 -15.29 -3.87 -20.06
C SER A 71 -15.88 -3.90 -18.65
N GLY A 72 -17.10 -3.36 -18.47
CA GLY A 72 -17.85 -3.46 -17.22
C GLY A 72 -18.33 -4.88 -16.90
N GLU A 73 -18.24 -5.82 -17.82
CA GLU A 73 -18.55 -7.25 -17.60
C GLU A 73 -17.49 -7.93 -16.71
N ASP A 74 -16.31 -7.31 -16.55
CA ASP A 74 -15.25 -7.78 -15.64
C ASP A 74 -15.59 -7.50 -14.16
N PHE A 75 -16.62 -6.69 -13.89
CA PHE A 75 -17.08 -6.44 -12.53
C PHE A 75 -17.88 -7.64 -12.02
N ILE A 76 -17.59 -8.03 -10.78
CA ILE A 76 -18.21 -9.19 -10.14
C ILE A 76 -18.90 -8.79 -8.83
N LEU A 77 -19.84 -9.63 -8.38
CA LEU A 77 -20.36 -9.57 -7.03
C LEU A 77 -19.43 -10.31 -6.06
N PRO A 78 -19.43 -9.94 -4.76
CA PRO A 78 -18.67 -10.67 -3.73
C PRO A 78 -18.95 -12.18 -3.72
N THR A 79 -20.16 -12.58 -4.08
CA THR A 79 -20.62 -13.97 -4.09
C THR A 79 -20.18 -14.79 -5.30
N ASP A 80 -19.68 -14.14 -6.35
CA ASP A 80 -19.29 -14.82 -7.59
C ASP A 80 -17.99 -15.64 -7.46
N VAL A 81 -17.15 -15.28 -6.46
CA VAL A 81 -15.87 -15.97 -6.20
C VAL A 81 -15.79 -16.36 -4.73
N ILE A 82 -15.91 -17.65 -4.46
CA ILE A 82 -15.94 -18.22 -3.09
C ILE A 82 -14.76 -17.70 -2.23
N LYS A 83 -13.54 -17.75 -2.75
CA LYS A 83 -12.36 -17.30 -2.02
C LYS A 83 -12.40 -15.81 -1.65
N ILE A 84 -12.93 -14.96 -2.51
CA ILE A 84 -13.08 -13.52 -2.23
C ILE A 84 -14.13 -13.32 -1.15
N LYS A 85 -15.27 -14.03 -1.26
CA LYS A 85 -16.33 -13.99 -0.25
C LYS A 85 -15.81 -14.41 1.13
N GLU A 86 -15.07 -15.52 1.22
CA GLU A 86 -14.46 -15.99 2.47
C GLU A 86 -13.57 -14.93 3.11
N ILE A 87 -12.76 -14.21 2.31
CA ILE A 87 -11.88 -13.14 2.81
C ILE A 87 -12.69 -11.92 3.26
N ILE A 88 -13.76 -11.56 2.54
CA ILE A 88 -14.65 -10.46 2.95
C ILE A 88 -15.34 -10.80 4.28
N ASP A 89 -15.79 -12.05 4.44
CA ASP A 89 -16.46 -12.52 5.66
C ASP A 89 -15.53 -12.51 6.90
N LEU A 90 -14.19 -12.46 6.71
CA LEU A 90 -13.23 -12.25 7.80
C LEU A 90 -13.20 -10.81 8.33
N ASP A 91 -13.78 -9.85 7.62
CA ASP A 91 -13.77 -8.42 7.94
C ASP A 91 -12.36 -7.86 8.25
N PHE A 92 -11.36 -8.38 7.53
CA PHE A 92 -9.96 -8.00 7.72
C PHE A 92 -9.64 -6.67 7.05
N ASP A 93 -9.29 -5.67 7.86
CA ASP A 93 -8.73 -4.39 7.38
C ASP A 93 -7.33 -4.17 7.97
N ILE A 94 -6.33 -4.16 7.12
CA ILE A 94 -4.95 -3.91 7.51
C ILE A 94 -4.73 -2.50 8.09
N LEU A 95 -5.55 -1.53 7.69
CA LEU A 95 -5.46 -0.16 8.20
C LEU A 95 -5.95 -0.12 9.65
N ASN A 96 -5.30 0.70 10.45
CA ASN A 96 -5.57 0.85 11.87
C ASN A 96 -5.23 -0.35 12.77
N LEU A 97 -4.77 -1.49 12.22
CA LEU A 97 -4.26 -2.59 13.04
C LEU A 97 -3.14 -2.09 13.93
N LYS A 98 -3.08 -2.63 15.13
CA LYS A 98 -1.98 -2.39 16.07
C LYS A 98 -0.73 -3.14 15.58
N VAL A 99 0.42 -2.56 15.85
CA VAL A 99 1.70 -3.22 15.60
C VAL A 99 2.44 -3.36 16.93
N GLU A 100 2.85 -4.59 17.23
CA GLU A 100 3.58 -4.96 18.46
C GLU A 100 4.81 -5.78 18.09
N ASP A 101 5.83 -5.76 18.95
CA ASP A 101 6.97 -6.65 18.82
C ASP A 101 6.67 -8.04 19.43
N GLU A 102 7.57 -9.01 19.23
CA GLU A 102 7.46 -10.37 19.80
C GLU A 102 7.38 -10.39 21.34
N LYS A 103 7.68 -9.28 22.02
CA LYS A 103 7.59 -9.13 23.48
C LYS A 103 6.28 -8.44 23.91
N GLY A 104 5.38 -8.13 22.99
CA GLY A 104 4.15 -7.41 23.23
C GLY A 104 4.33 -5.90 23.44
N SER A 105 5.48 -5.33 23.09
CA SER A 105 5.69 -3.87 23.18
C SER A 105 4.99 -3.17 22.04
N LYS A 106 4.14 -2.20 22.35
CA LYS A 106 3.41 -1.42 21.34
C LYS A 106 4.36 -0.55 20.53
N ILE A 107 4.32 -0.70 19.21
CA ILE A 107 5.08 0.07 18.23
C ILE A 107 4.24 1.20 17.66
N GLY A 108 3.00 0.92 17.26
CA GLY A 108 2.10 1.92 16.71
C GLY A 108 0.86 1.35 16.08
N LYS A 109 0.30 2.10 15.11
CA LYS A 109 -0.84 1.68 14.28
C LYS A 109 -0.51 1.88 12.80
N ILE A 110 -0.98 0.98 11.96
CA ILE A 110 -0.82 1.08 10.51
C ILE A 110 -1.70 2.21 9.98
N ILE A 111 -1.10 3.13 9.22
CA ILE A 111 -1.79 4.26 8.60
C ILE A 111 -1.83 4.16 7.07
N ASP A 112 -0.90 3.42 6.47
CA ASP A 112 -0.85 3.14 5.03
C ASP A 112 0.07 1.92 4.81
N TYR A 113 0.17 1.45 3.58
CA TYR A 113 1.11 0.41 3.19
C TYR A 113 1.59 0.63 1.75
N THR A 114 2.74 0.05 1.39
CA THR A 114 3.18 -0.01 0.01
C THR A 114 2.91 -1.40 -0.55
N LEU A 115 2.56 -1.45 -1.81
CA LEU A 115 2.39 -2.70 -2.54
C LEU A 115 3.27 -2.74 -3.79
N SER A 116 3.61 -3.94 -4.22
CA SER A 116 4.26 -4.21 -5.48
C SER A 116 3.23 -4.29 -6.59
N LEU A 117 3.42 -3.52 -7.67
CA LEU A 117 2.53 -3.58 -8.85
C LEU A 117 2.76 -4.83 -9.71
N ALA A 118 3.81 -5.63 -9.44
CA ALA A 118 4.07 -6.85 -10.20
C ALA A 118 3.13 -8.00 -9.82
N ASP A 119 2.76 -8.06 -8.53
CA ASP A 119 1.99 -9.16 -7.96
C ASP A 119 0.90 -8.69 -6.98
N PHE A 120 0.73 -7.39 -6.82
CA PHE A 120 -0.23 -6.77 -5.90
C PHE A 120 -0.11 -7.29 -4.46
N SER A 121 1.11 -7.57 -4.01
CA SER A 121 1.39 -7.95 -2.62
C SER A 121 1.87 -6.75 -1.80
N VAL A 122 1.44 -6.67 -0.55
CA VAL A 122 1.92 -5.67 0.42
C VAL A 122 3.39 -5.94 0.71
N GLN A 123 4.22 -4.92 0.60
CA GLN A 123 5.67 -5.01 0.78
C GLN A 123 6.15 -4.32 2.05
N GLN A 124 5.52 -3.22 2.41
CA GLN A 124 5.89 -2.44 3.59
C GLN A 124 4.64 -1.89 4.28
N LEU A 125 4.67 -1.81 5.58
CA LEU A 125 3.67 -1.16 6.41
C LEU A 125 4.18 0.21 6.84
N ILE A 126 3.33 1.22 6.75
CA ILE A 126 3.62 2.56 7.26
C ILE A 126 2.90 2.69 8.61
N VAL A 127 3.66 2.78 9.68
CA VAL A 127 3.17 2.73 11.06
C VAL A 127 3.35 4.07 11.74
N LYS A 128 2.26 4.63 12.26
CA LYS A 128 2.29 5.83 13.08
C LYS A 128 2.65 5.45 14.51
N ARG A 129 3.74 6.03 15.03
CA ARG A 129 4.20 5.83 16.42
C ARG A 129 3.36 6.64 17.41
N PRO A 130 3.19 6.17 18.68
CA PRO A 130 2.61 6.99 19.74
C PRO A 130 3.44 8.26 19.97
N PHE A 131 2.79 9.37 20.34
CA PHE A 131 3.38 10.72 20.44
C PHE A 131 4.66 10.78 21.30
N LEU A 132 4.72 10.02 22.39
CA LEU A 132 5.90 9.99 23.29
C LEU A 132 7.16 9.35 22.65
N LYS A 133 7.00 8.55 21.60
CA LYS A 133 8.10 7.88 20.85
C LYS A 133 8.40 8.55 19.51
N SER A 134 7.70 9.62 19.16
CA SER A 134 7.69 10.20 17.80
C SER A 134 8.38 11.57 17.68
N LEU A 135 9.14 12.00 18.70
CA LEU A 135 9.73 13.36 18.72
C LEU A 135 10.67 13.62 17.52
N ASN A 136 11.26 12.60 16.92
CA ASN A 136 12.17 12.75 15.78
C ASN A 136 11.71 12.07 14.50
N ASP A 137 10.76 11.11 14.58
CA ASP A 137 10.25 10.39 13.40
C ASP A 137 8.84 9.84 13.68
N PRO A 138 7.80 10.52 13.16
CA PRO A 138 6.41 10.17 13.46
C PRO A 138 5.93 8.89 12.75
N ALA A 139 6.61 8.45 11.71
CA ALA A 139 6.25 7.27 10.93
C ALA A 139 7.41 6.29 10.84
N LEU A 140 7.12 5.00 11.02
CA LEU A 140 8.04 3.89 10.86
C LEU A 140 7.62 3.06 9.64
N THR A 141 8.57 2.72 8.78
CA THR A 141 8.36 1.76 7.69
C THR A 141 8.83 0.37 8.12
N ILE A 142 7.95 -0.62 8.03
CA ILE A 142 8.22 -2.01 8.40
C ILE A 142 8.10 -2.86 7.14
N HIS A 143 9.17 -3.59 6.80
CA HIS A 143 9.15 -4.48 5.65
C HIS A 143 8.37 -5.77 5.98
N ARG A 144 7.68 -6.35 4.99
CA ARG A 144 6.86 -7.56 5.17
C ARG A 144 7.65 -8.74 5.76
N SER A 145 8.95 -8.85 5.49
CA SER A 145 9.79 -9.92 6.05
C SER A 145 9.98 -9.84 7.58
N GLN A 146 9.64 -8.72 8.19
CA GLN A 146 9.67 -8.53 9.63
C GLN A 146 8.36 -8.98 10.30
N ILE A 147 7.31 -9.24 9.54
CA ILE A 147 6.03 -9.73 10.06
C ILE A 147 6.19 -11.18 10.49
N VAL A 148 5.85 -11.46 11.74
CA VAL A 148 5.91 -12.79 12.35
C VAL A 148 4.52 -13.42 12.38
N ALA A 149 3.51 -12.64 12.75
CA ALA A 149 2.13 -13.10 12.84
C ALA A 149 1.14 -11.96 12.56
N ILE A 150 -0.01 -12.33 12.06
CA ILE A 150 -1.16 -11.44 11.82
C ILE A 150 -2.35 -12.04 12.55
N SER A 151 -3.03 -11.23 13.35
CA SER A 151 -4.30 -11.54 14.00
C SER A 151 -5.34 -10.50 13.64
N ASP A 152 -6.58 -10.66 14.11
CA ASP A 152 -7.72 -9.81 13.75
C ASP A 152 -7.49 -8.32 14.04
N ASP A 153 -6.72 -7.98 15.07
CA ASP A 153 -6.51 -6.58 15.50
C ASP A 153 -5.04 -6.16 15.63
N THR A 154 -4.10 -7.08 15.41
CA THR A 154 -2.67 -6.86 15.71
C THR A 154 -1.76 -7.57 14.72
N ILE A 155 -0.72 -6.87 14.28
CA ILE A 155 0.42 -7.45 13.55
C ILE A 155 1.62 -7.52 14.49
N THR A 156 2.15 -8.72 14.68
CA THR A 156 3.39 -8.95 15.44
C THR A 156 4.57 -8.92 14.50
N ILE A 157 5.59 -8.13 14.85
CA ILE A 157 6.81 -8.01 14.06
C ILE A 157 8.04 -8.43 14.85
N ARG A 158 9.04 -8.93 14.12
CA ARG A 158 10.39 -9.08 14.66
C ARG A 158 11.00 -7.68 14.81
N HIS A 159 11.35 -7.34 16.02
CA HIS A 159 12.06 -6.12 16.30
C HIS A 159 13.57 -6.38 16.23
N ASP A 160 14.15 -6.30 15.05
CA ASP A 160 15.58 -6.16 14.93
C ASP A 160 15.94 -4.85 15.62
N LYS A 161 16.80 -4.91 16.65
CA LYS A 161 17.28 -3.72 17.35
C LYS A 161 17.69 -2.71 16.29
N GLU A 162 17.11 -1.50 16.36
CA GLU A 162 17.44 -0.38 15.49
C GLU A 162 18.95 -0.40 15.20
N GLU A 163 19.35 -0.69 13.97
CA GLU A 163 20.58 -0.12 13.47
C GLU A 163 20.34 1.38 13.55
N ALA A 164 21.10 2.03 14.44
CA ALA A 164 21.09 3.48 14.59
C ALA A 164 21.14 4.10 13.18
N PRO A 165 20.36 5.17 12.91
CA PRO A 165 20.30 5.77 11.61
C PRO A 165 21.74 5.96 11.14
N GLN A 166 22.13 5.25 10.08
CA GLN A 166 23.41 5.49 9.43
C GLN A 166 23.39 6.97 9.12
N LYS A 167 24.16 7.75 9.90
CA LYS A 167 24.45 9.14 9.58
C LYS A 167 24.85 9.12 8.12
N ARG A 168 23.98 9.62 7.27
CA ARG A 168 24.29 9.94 5.89
C ARG A 168 25.59 10.71 5.99
N ALA A 169 26.69 10.05 5.62
CA ALA A 169 27.98 10.73 5.61
C ALA A 169 27.76 11.96 4.74
N GLU A 170 27.76 13.13 5.39
CA GLU A 170 27.88 14.39 4.69
C GLU A 170 29.12 14.25 3.82
N ARG A 171 28.90 14.03 2.52
CA ARG A 171 29.92 14.27 1.52
C ARG A 171 30.17 15.75 1.60
N THR A 172 31.08 16.15 2.48
CA THR A 172 31.79 17.40 2.34
C THR A 172 32.56 17.28 1.02
N GLU A 173 31.88 17.66 -0.05
CA GLU A 173 32.56 18.02 -1.28
C GLU A 173 33.40 19.26 -0.93
N ASN A 174 34.67 19.03 -0.60
CA ASN A 174 35.66 20.08 -0.66
C ASN A 174 35.72 20.55 -2.10
N PHE A 175 34.88 21.52 -2.41
CA PHE A 175 34.98 22.32 -3.61
C PHE A 175 36.27 23.12 -3.50
N VAL A 176 37.38 22.51 -3.90
CA VAL A 176 38.61 23.26 -4.16
C VAL A 176 38.36 24.03 -5.45
N SER A 177 38.00 25.29 -5.29
CA SER A 177 37.86 26.23 -6.38
C SER A 177 39.21 26.51 -7.00
N ASN A 178 39.62 25.69 -7.97
CA ASN A 178 40.72 26.03 -8.89
C ASN A 178 40.18 26.89 -10.03
N TYR A 179 39.55 28.01 -9.67
CA TYR A 179 39.25 29.04 -10.66
C TYR A 179 40.47 29.91 -10.87
N ILE A 180 41.27 29.59 -11.91
CA ILE A 180 42.30 30.46 -12.42
C ILE A 180 41.60 31.50 -13.30
N ASN A 181 41.56 32.75 -12.85
CA ASN A 181 41.04 33.86 -13.62
C ASN A 181 42.00 34.17 -14.79
N PRO A 182 41.61 33.96 -16.09
CA PRO A 182 42.48 34.16 -17.23
C PRO A 182 42.73 35.61 -17.63
N PHE A 183 42.17 36.58 -16.86
CA PHE A 183 42.26 38.03 -17.17
C PHE A 183 42.99 38.85 -16.07
N ARG A 184 43.91 38.24 -15.33
CA ARG A 184 44.73 39.00 -14.41
C ARG A 184 46.15 39.04 -14.93
N ASP A 185 46.51 40.20 -15.53
CA ASP A 185 47.87 40.64 -15.80
C ASP A 185 48.66 40.90 -14.51
#